data_658c763d81d61f62cdab7c6a632b33c6
#
_entry.id   658c763d81d61f62cdab7c6a632b33c6
#
_cell.length_a   1.000
_cell.length_b   1.000
_cell.length_c   1.000
_cell.angle_alpha   90.00
_cell.angle_beta   90.00
_cell.angle_gamma   90.00
#
_symmetry.space_group_name_H-M   'P 1'
#
loop_
_entity.id
_entity.type
_entity.pdbx_description
1 polymer ?
#
loop_
_entity_poly.entity_id
_entity_poly.type
_entity_poly.pdbx_seq_one_letter_code
_entity_poly.pdbx_strand_id
1 'polypeptide(L)'
;LIGELEDAKGFIDCAGIESPGLTSSPAIGEMVADILKEKMDLKEKENFIATRKGVLNPNTLSKVERIQLIKEKPEYGNIICRCEMITEGEIIDAIRRPLGAKSLDGVKRRTRAGMGRCQAGFCSPRTMEILARECHKSMFEITKSGGNSQIVKGINKDSL
;
A
#
# COMPACT_ATOMS: atom_id res chain seq x y z
N LEU A 1 -18.71 -4.34 -21.27
CA LEU A 1 -19.85 -5.15 -20.86
C LEU A 1 -19.88 -5.22 -19.34
N ILE A 2 -21.00 -4.83 -18.72
CA ILE A 2 -21.19 -4.95 -17.27
C ILE A 2 -22.57 -5.56 -17.06
N GLY A 3 -22.66 -6.71 -16.43
CA GLY A 3 -23.93 -7.37 -16.17
C GLY A 3 -23.82 -8.86 -15.93
N GLU A 4 -24.96 -9.48 -15.61
CA GLU A 4 -25.03 -10.92 -15.47
C GLU A 4 -25.04 -11.60 -16.86
N LEU A 5 -24.29 -12.68 -16.98
CA LEU A 5 -24.27 -13.48 -18.19
C LEU A 5 -25.57 -14.31 -18.31
N GLU A 6 -26.10 -14.43 -19.54
CA GLU A 6 -27.32 -15.17 -19.81
C GLU A 6 -27.16 -16.69 -19.55
N ASP A 7 -25.97 -17.21 -19.87
CA ASP A 7 -25.59 -18.62 -19.76
C ASP A 7 -24.95 -19.00 -18.41
N ALA A 8 -24.68 -18.01 -17.56
CA ALA A 8 -24.06 -18.22 -16.24
C ALA A 8 -24.76 -17.40 -15.16
N LYS A 9 -25.96 -17.84 -14.74
CA LYS A 9 -26.72 -17.13 -13.71
C LYS A 9 -25.95 -17.02 -12.40
N GLY A 10 -25.97 -15.84 -11.80
CA GLY A 10 -25.20 -15.49 -10.58
C GLY A 10 -23.77 -15.02 -10.90
N PHE A 11 -23.32 -15.08 -12.14
CA PHE A 11 -22.03 -14.55 -12.56
C PHE A 11 -22.19 -13.16 -13.20
N ILE A 12 -21.64 -12.14 -12.56
CA ILE A 12 -21.63 -10.76 -13.06
C ILE A 12 -20.27 -10.49 -13.66
N ASP A 13 -20.25 -10.24 -14.97
CA ASP A 13 -19.04 -9.91 -15.70
C ASP A 13 -18.84 -8.39 -15.82
N CYS A 14 -17.59 -7.94 -15.71
CA CYS A 14 -17.16 -6.56 -15.91
C CYS A 14 -16.02 -6.55 -16.92
N ALA A 15 -16.29 -6.94 -18.14
CA ALA A 15 -15.30 -7.12 -19.21
C ALA A 15 -15.27 -5.96 -20.21
N GLY A 16 -14.18 -5.89 -20.98
CA GLY A 16 -13.97 -4.89 -22.01
C GLY A 16 -13.78 -3.47 -21.48
N ILE A 17 -13.35 -3.35 -20.22
CA ILE A 17 -13.03 -2.07 -19.60
C ILE A 17 -11.54 -1.80 -19.81
N GLU A 18 -11.24 -0.86 -20.69
CA GLU A 18 -9.87 -0.45 -21.00
C GLU A 18 -9.42 0.73 -20.11
N SER A 19 -8.64 1.65 -20.65
CA SER A 19 -8.41 2.97 -20.06
C SER A 19 -9.76 3.73 -20.12
N PRO A 20 -10.39 4.17 -19.16
CA PRO A 20 -10.22 4.66 -17.81
C PRO A 20 -10.82 3.74 -16.71
N GLY A 21 -10.57 2.45 -16.73
CA GLY A 21 -11.17 1.48 -15.81
C GLY A 21 -10.99 1.84 -14.34
N LEU A 22 -9.81 2.31 -13.93
CA LEU A 22 -9.57 2.72 -12.55
C LEU A 22 -10.45 3.92 -12.14
N THR A 23 -10.61 4.89 -13.02
CA THR A 23 -11.42 6.09 -12.75
C THR A 23 -12.91 5.77 -12.69
N SER A 24 -13.39 4.84 -13.52
CA SER A 24 -14.79 4.42 -13.57
C SER A 24 -15.16 3.35 -12.54
N SER A 25 -14.16 2.73 -11.88
CA SER A 25 -14.39 1.63 -10.94
C SER A 25 -15.40 1.94 -9.82
N PRO A 26 -15.51 3.16 -9.24
CA PRO A 26 -16.52 3.45 -8.24
C PRO A 26 -17.95 3.34 -8.83
N ALA A 27 -18.19 3.95 -9.99
CA ALA A 27 -19.50 3.89 -10.66
C ALA A 27 -19.86 2.46 -11.11
N ILE A 28 -18.87 1.69 -11.58
CA ILE A 28 -19.06 0.27 -11.92
C ILE A 28 -19.41 -0.52 -10.66
N GLY A 29 -18.77 -0.24 -9.54
CA GLY A 29 -19.06 -0.87 -8.26
C GLY A 29 -20.49 -0.60 -7.78
N GLU A 30 -21.00 0.62 -7.92
CA GLU A 30 -22.38 0.98 -7.64
C GLU A 30 -23.36 0.22 -8.54
N MET A 31 -23.09 0.19 -9.85
CA MET A 31 -23.92 -0.55 -10.81
C MET A 31 -23.99 -2.05 -10.49
N VAL A 32 -22.86 -2.68 -10.14
CA VAL A 32 -22.82 -4.08 -9.74
C VAL A 32 -23.58 -4.31 -8.42
N ALA A 33 -23.46 -3.39 -7.47
CA ALA A 33 -24.20 -3.46 -6.22
C ALA A 33 -25.72 -3.39 -6.44
N ASP A 34 -26.17 -2.57 -7.37
CA ASP A 34 -27.61 -2.47 -7.72
C ASP A 34 -28.12 -3.76 -8.39
N ILE A 35 -27.36 -4.34 -9.32
CA ILE A 35 -27.67 -5.67 -9.89
C ILE A 35 -27.80 -6.74 -8.81
N LEU A 36 -26.91 -6.72 -7.81
CA LEU A 36 -26.95 -7.67 -6.70
C LEU A 36 -28.18 -7.46 -5.78
N LYS A 37 -28.56 -6.20 -5.53
CA LYS A 37 -29.77 -5.88 -4.73
C LYS A 37 -31.06 -6.43 -5.36
N GLU A 38 -31.15 -6.45 -6.67
CA GLU A 38 -32.30 -7.03 -7.38
C GLU A 38 -32.40 -8.55 -7.25
N LYS A 39 -31.27 -9.21 -6.96
CA LYS A 39 -31.16 -10.67 -6.92
C LYS A 39 -31.08 -11.26 -5.52
N MET A 40 -30.69 -10.47 -4.55
CA MET A 40 -30.38 -10.91 -3.18
C MET A 40 -30.98 -9.94 -2.16
N ASP A 41 -31.49 -10.47 -1.05
CA ASP A 41 -31.86 -9.64 0.11
C ASP A 41 -30.59 -9.19 0.85
N LEU A 42 -30.01 -8.09 0.38
CA LEU A 42 -28.81 -7.51 0.96
C LEU A 42 -29.19 -6.61 2.14
N LYS A 43 -28.66 -6.92 3.32
CA LYS A 43 -28.82 -6.08 4.51
C LYS A 43 -27.62 -5.16 4.67
N GLU A 44 -27.88 -3.93 5.10
CA GLU A 44 -26.80 -3.00 5.45
C GLU A 44 -25.97 -3.57 6.61
N LYS A 45 -24.66 -3.39 6.52
CA LYS A 45 -23.74 -3.82 7.56
C LYS A 45 -23.80 -2.84 8.73
N GLU A 46 -24.18 -3.28 9.93
CA GLU A 46 -24.33 -2.43 11.13
C GLU A 46 -23.08 -1.58 11.45
N ASN A 47 -21.90 -2.13 11.25
CA ASN A 47 -20.62 -1.46 11.52
C ASN A 47 -19.88 -1.14 10.22
N PHE A 48 -20.56 -0.52 9.25
CA PHE A 48 -19.96 -0.16 7.98
C PHE A 48 -18.97 0.99 8.14
N ILE A 49 -17.72 0.77 7.72
CA ILE A 49 -16.68 1.79 7.70
C ILE A 49 -16.63 2.40 6.29
N ALA A 50 -17.32 3.53 6.12
CA ALA A 50 -17.44 4.21 4.83
C ALA A 50 -16.14 4.92 4.38
N THR A 51 -15.23 5.23 5.31
CA THR A 51 -14.02 6.00 5.02
C THR A 51 -12.78 5.31 5.54
N ARG A 52 -11.67 5.53 4.86
CA ARG A 52 -10.36 5.02 5.26
C ARG A 52 -9.38 6.19 5.46
N LYS A 53 -8.71 6.24 6.60
CA LYS A 53 -7.65 7.22 6.83
C LYS A 53 -6.48 6.97 5.87
N GLY A 54 -6.01 8.02 5.21
CA GLY A 54 -4.78 8.00 4.41
C GLY A 54 -3.54 7.72 5.27
N VAL A 55 -2.39 7.51 4.63
CA VAL A 55 -1.09 7.55 5.33
C VAL A 55 -0.88 8.98 5.81
N LEU A 56 -0.60 9.12 7.12
CA LEU A 56 -0.36 10.44 7.69
C LEU A 56 0.92 11.01 7.11
N ASN A 57 0.84 12.20 6.50
CA ASN A 57 1.99 12.91 5.95
C ASN A 57 2.41 14.03 6.90
N PRO A 58 3.56 13.90 7.59
CA PRO A 58 4.03 14.91 8.54
C PRO A 58 4.32 16.27 7.90
N ASN A 59 4.53 16.32 6.58
CA ASN A 59 4.82 17.57 5.87
C ASN A 59 3.60 18.48 5.73
N THR A 60 2.39 17.96 5.93
CA THR A 60 1.14 18.74 5.93
C THR A 60 0.79 19.30 7.31
N LEU A 61 1.51 18.90 8.35
CA LEU A 61 1.28 19.34 9.72
C LEU A 61 2.02 20.64 10.04
N SER A 62 1.45 21.44 10.93
CA SER A 62 2.14 22.57 11.56
C SER A 62 3.35 22.08 12.39
N LYS A 63 4.27 22.99 12.69
CA LYS A 63 5.45 22.67 13.51
C LYS A 63 5.08 22.09 14.88
N VAL A 64 4.03 22.63 15.51
CA VAL A 64 3.57 22.17 16.84
C VAL A 64 3.00 20.75 16.76
N GLU A 65 2.12 20.50 15.80
CA GLU A 65 1.53 19.17 15.57
C GLU A 65 2.61 18.13 15.23
N ARG A 66 3.60 18.50 14.42
CA ARG A 66 4.72 17.62 14.08
C ARG A 66 5.57 17.27 15.32
N ILE A 67 5.85 18.24 16.19
CA ILE A 67 6.57 17.98 17.43
C ILE A 67 5.77 17.03 18.32
N GLN A 68 4.47 17.24 18.43
CA GLN A 68 3.59 16.37 19.22
C GLN A 68 3.54 14.96 18.63
N LEU A 69 3.39 14.84 17.31
CA LEU A 69 3.42 13.55 16.61
C LEU A 69 4.71 12.78 16.90
N ILE A 70 5.88 13.44 16.85
CA ILE A 70 7.18 12.81 17.08
C ILE A 70 7.33 12.37 18.55
N LYS A 71 6.76 13.11 19.51
CA LYS A 71 6.74 12.69 20.91
C LYS A 71 5.92 11.43 21.12
N GLU A 72 4.79 11.30 20.46
CA GLU A 72 3.89 10.15 20.56
C GLU A 72 4.38 8.93 19.74
N LYS A 73 4.97 9.21 18.59
CA LYS A 73 5.44 8.22 17.61
C LYS A 73 6.80 8.63 17.06
N PRO A 74 7.91 8.27 17.77
CA PRO A 74 9.25 8.71 17.42
C PRO A 74 9.71 8.37 16.00
N GLU A 75 9.15 7.31 15.41
CA GLU A 75 9.43 6.88 14.04
C GLU A 75 9.07 7.94 12.99
N TYR A 76 8.17 8.88 13.29
CA TYR A 76 7.88 10.02 12.40
C TYR A 76 8.96 11.10 12.43
N GLY A 77 9.91 11.04 13.37
CA GLY A 77 11.09 11.91 13.40
C GLY A 77 12.26 11.41 12.54
N ASN A 78 12.24 10.15 12.10
CA ASN A 78 13.31 9.53 11.33
C ASN A 78 13.01 9.58 9.83
N ILE A 79 13.75 10.41 9.07
CA ILE A 79 13.58 10.53 7.60
C ILE A 79 14.38 9.42 6.92
N ILE A 80 13.70 8.53 6.24
CA ILE A 80 14.28 7.42 5.48
C ILE A 80 14.56 7.83 4.02
N CYS A 81 13.56 8.37 3.33
CA CYS A 81 13.74 8.86 1.95
C CYS A 81 13.89 10.38 1.95
N ARG A 82 15.12 10.86 1.81
CA ARG A 82 15.41 12.31 1.82
C ARG A 82 14.92 13.03 0.57
N CYS A 83 14.87 12.34 -0.58
CA CYS A 83 14.39 12.95 -1.83
C CYS A 83 12.90 13.30 -1.79
N GLU A 84 12.10 12.43 -1.16
CA GLU A 84 10.65 12.58 -1.04
C GLU A 84 10.22 12.95 0.38
N MET A 85 11.18 13.15 1.29
CA MET A 85 10.94 13.51 2.71
C MET A 85 10.02 12.51 3.44
N ILE A 86 10.14 11.21 3.14
CA ILE A 86 9.33 10.16 3.75
C ILE A 86 9.99 9.65 5.02
N THR A 87 9.20 9.61 6.09
CA THR A 87 9.61 9.15 7.41
C THR A 87 9.46 7.64 7.58
N GLU A 88 10.12 7.08 8.59
CA GLU A 88 9.95 5.69 9.00
C GLU A 88 8.49 5.40 9.40
N GLY A 89 7.84 6.34 10.11
CA GLY A 89 6.45 6.21 10.52
C GLY A 89 5.48 6.04 9.35
N GLU A 90 5.68 6.78 8.24
CA GLU A 90 4.89 6.60 7.02
C GLU A 90 5.10 5.22 6.39
N ILE A 91 6.34 4.72 6.39
CA ILE A 91 6.66 3.40 5.86
C ILE A 91 6.02 2.31 6.73
N ILE A 92 6.13 2.41 8.05
CA ILE A 92 5.51 1.48 9.00
C ILE A 92 3.98 1.46 8.82
N ASP A 93 3.34 2.62 8.73
CA ASP A 93 1.90 2.71 8.48
C ASP A 93 1.52 2.03 7.16
N ALA A 94 2.29 2.27 6.09
CA ALA A 94 2.05 1.62 4.80
C ALA A 94 2.19 0.09 4.83
N ILE A 95 2.99 -0.46 5.75
CA ILE A 95 3.18 -1.91 5.93
C ILE A 95 2.08 -2.52 6.81
N ARG A 96 1.72 -1.86 7.93
CA ARG A 96 0.81 -2.41 8.95
C ARG A 96 -0.66 -2.31 8.61
N ARG A 97 -1.06 -1.40 7.72
CA ARG A 97 -2.47 -1.21 7.34
C ARG A 97 -3.05 -2.42 6.58
N PRO A 98 -4.37 -2.59 6.53
CA PRO A 98 -5.02 -3.61 5.70
C PRO A 98 -4.51 -3.54 4.26
N LEU A 99 -4.19 -4.69 3.65
CA LEU A 99 -3.51 -4.80 2.36
C LEU A 99 -2.18 -4.03 2.32
N GLY A 100 -1.43 -4.09 3.42
CA GLY A 100 -0.17 -3.40 3.59
C GLY A 100 0.92 -3.81 2.60
N ALA A 101 1.94 -2.97 2.50
CA ALA A 101 3.09 -3.22 1.64
C ALA A 101 3.88 -4.45 2.12
N LYS A 102 4.29 -5.32 1.20
CA LYS A 102 5.10 -6.52 1.45
C LYS A 102 6.39 -6.57 0.64
N SER A 103 6.67 -5.49 -0.13
CA SER A 103 7.83 -5.35 -1.00
C SER A 103 8.25 -3.90 -1.08
N LEU A 104 9.44 -3.62 -1.61
CA LEU A 104 9.93 -2.25 -1.83
C LEU A 104 9.00 -1.44 -2.73
N ASP A 105 8.53 -2.02 -3.83
CA ASP A 105 7.57 -1.37 -4.72
C ASP A 105 6.20 -1.19 -4.05
N GLY A 106 5.83 -2.08 -3.14
CA GLY A 106 4.64 -1.94 -2.31
C GLY A 106 4.70 -0.70 -1.42
N VAL A 107 5.85 -0.45 -0.76
CA VAL A 107 6.11 0.77 0.01
C VAL A 107 6.13 2.00 -0.89
N LYS A 108 6.89 1.94 -1.98
CA LYS A 108 7.03 3.03 -2.96
C LYS A 108 5.69 3.53 -3.48
N ARG A 109 4.78 2.63 -3.86
CA ARG A 109 3.46 3.00 -4.40
C ARG A 109 2.52 3.63 -3.36
N ARG A 110 2.78 3.40 -2.06
CA ARG A 110 1.94 3.93 -0.96
C ARG A 110 2.48 5.20 -0.34
N THR A 111 3.80 5.36 -0.33
CA THR A 111 4.47 6.47 0.37
C THR A 111 5.30 7.36 -0.54
N ARG A 112 5.61 6.94 -1.76
CA ARG A 112 6.60 7.55 -2.68
C ARG A 112 8.06 7.34 -2.27
N ALA A 113 8.37 6.62 -1.18
CA ALA A 113 9.76 6.29 -0.82
C ALA A 113 10.45 5.57 -1.99
N GLY A 114 11.56 6.12 -2.46
CA GLY A 114 12.30 5.60 -3.62
C GLY A 114 11.88 6.16 -4.98
N MET A 115 10.90 7.08 -5.05
CA MET A 115 10.48 7.73 -6.30
C MET A 115 11.29 8.98 -6.66
N GLY A 116 12.07 9.50 -5.72
CA GLY A 116 12.84 10.73 -5.95
C GLY A 116 14.01 10.52 -6.90
N ARG A 117 14.74 11.60 -7.16
CA ARG A 117 15.82 11.65 -8.17
C ARG A 117 16.93 10.61 -8.01
N CYS A 118 17.15 10.08 -6.79
CA CYS A 118 18.15 9.03 -6.57
C CYS A 118 17.64 7.62 -6.92
N GLN A 119 16.35 7.47 -7.26
CA GLN A 119 15.70 6.20 -7.64
C GLN A 119 16.00 5.08 -6.67
N ALA A 120 15.78 5.35 -5.38
CA ALA A 120 15.97 4.45 -4.25
C ALA A 120 17.44 4.10 -3.90
N GLY A 121 18.43 4.70 -4.56
CA GLY A 121 19.84 4.39 -4.36
C GLY A 121 20.33 4.53 -2.90
N PHE A 122 19.72 5.40 -2.10
CA PHE A 122 20.10 5.60 -0.70
C PHE A 122 19.11 5.03 0.31
N CYS A 123 17.81 5.04 0.01
CA CYS A 123 16.80 4.62 0.99
C CYS A 123 16.47 3.13 0.95
N SER A 124 16.84 2.38 -0.11
CA SER A 124 16.52 0.95 -0.23
C SER A 124 16.97 0.11 0.95
N PRO A 125 18.24 0.18 1.43
CA PRO A 125 18.68 -0.67 2.54
C PRO A 125 17.84 -0.42 3.80
N ARG A 126 17.59 0.85 4.15
CA ARG A 126 16.78 1.21 5.31
C ARG A 126 15.32 0.79 5.16
N THR A 127 14.75 0.92 3.96
CA THR A 127 13.38 0.45 3.68
C THR A 127 13.30 -1.07 3.76
N MET A 128 14.34 -1.79 3.33
CA MET A 128 14.42 -3.25 3.47
C MET A 128 14.50 -3.67 4.94
N GLU A 129 15.31 -3.01 5.77
CA GLU A 129 15.39 -3.26 7.20
C GLU A 129 14.02 -3.09 7.89
N ILE A 130 13.30 -2.02 7.56
CA ILE A 130 11.96 -1.77 8.08
C ILE A 130 10.99 -2.87 7.62
N LEU A 131 11.00 -3.24 6.34
CA LEU A 131 10.17 -4.32 5.80
C LEU A 131 10.49 -5.66 6.47
N ALA A 132 11.78 -5.98 6.65
CA ALA A 132 12.22 -7.21 7.30
C ALA A 132 11.68 -7.28 8.74
N ARG A 133 11.87 -6.22 9.50
CA ARG A 133 11.37 -6.09 10.88
C ARG A 133 9.85 -6.21 10.96
N GLU A 134 9.13 -5.42 10.17
CA GLU A 134 7.67 -5.32 10.25
C GLU A 134 6.94 -6.55 9.67
N CYS A 135 7.58 -7.26 8.73
CA CYS A 135 7.04 -8.48 8.12
C CYS A 135 7.59 -9.75 8.76
N HIS A 136 8.46 -9.66 9.77
CA HIS A 136 9.15 -10.80 10.40
C HIS A 136 9.88 -11.70 9.39
N LYS A 137 10.65 -11.08 8.50
CA LYS A 137 11.41 -11.71 7.43
C LYS A 137 12.88 -11.38 7.55
N SER A 138 13.73 -12.27 6.98
CA SER A 138 15.13 -11.93 6.77
C SER A 138 15.30 -10.92 5.63
N MET A 139 16.45 -10.24 5.59
CA MET A 139 16.79 -9.33 4.49
C MET A 139 16.82 -10.03 3.12
N PHE A 140 17.14 -11.33 3.10
CA PHE A 140 17.19 -12.15 1.88
C PHE A 140 15.80 -12.48 1.31
N GLU A 141 14.75 -12.39 2.12
CA GLU A 141 13.38 -12.64 1.71
C GLU A 141 12.67 -11.36 1.23
N ILE A 142 13.30 -10.20 1.42
CA ILE A 142 12.71 -8.94 0.95
C ILE A 142 12.84 -8.85 -0.55
N THR A 143 11.70 -8.63 -1.19
CA THR A 143 11.60 -8.54 -2.65
C THR A 143 11.44 -7.11 -3.12
N LYS A 144 11.84 -6.86 -4.36
CA LYS A 144 11.54 -5.59 -5.03
C LYS A 144 10.04 -5.45 -5.31
N SER A 145 9.41 -6.45 -5.92
CA SER A 145 8.01 -6.39 -6.38
C SER A 145 7.19 -7.64 -6.09
N GLY A 146 7.68 -8.56 -5.25
CA GLY A 146 7.08 -9.87 -5.00
C GLY A 146 7.71 -10.99 -5.83
N GLY A 147 7.18 -12.21 -5.69
CA GLY A 147 7.73 -13.40 -6.38
C GLY A 147 9.23 -13.60 -6.12
N ASN A 148 9.98 -13.89 -7.14
CA ASN A 148 11.44 -14.17 -7.09
C ASN A 148 12.29 -12.90 -7.34
N SER A 149 11.81 -11.72 -6.94
CA SER A 149 12.52 -10.45 -7.16
C SER A 149 13.36 -10.01 -5.96
N GLN A 150 14.07 -10.93 -5.29
CA GLN A 150 14.99 -10.62 -4.21
C GLN A 150 16.15 -9.74 -4.73
N ILE A 151 16.52 -8.73 -3.94
CA ILE A 151 17.64 -7.84 -4.27
C ILE A 151 18.95 -8.38 -3.69
N VAL A 152 18.89 -8.94 -2.49
CA VAL A 152 20.05 -9.53 -1.81
C VAL A 152 20.02 -11.04 -1.99
N LYS A 153 21.11 -11.63 -2.49
CA LYS A 153 21.22 -13.06 -2.78
C LYS A 153 22.12 -13.81 -1.80
N GLY A 154 22.99 -13.11 -1.10
CA GLY A 154 23.94 -13.74 -0.19
C GLY A 154 24.92 -12.72 0.40
N ILE A 155 25.80 -13.19 1.25
CA ILE A 155 26.89 -12.43 1.85
C ILE A 155 28.15 -12.62 1.01
N ASN A 156 28.86 -11.53 0.70
CA ASN A 156 30.06 -11.60 -0.15
C ASN A 156 31.28 -12.25 0.54
N LYS A 157 31.25 -12.31 1.87
CA LYS A 157 32.36 -12.85 2.67
C LYS A 157 31.77 -13.84 3.68
N ASP A 158 31.80 -15.11 3.36
CA ASP A 158 31.28 -16.19 4.19
C ASP A 158 32.20 -16.57 5.37
N SER A 159 33.35 -15.92 5.49
CA SER A 159 34.32 -16.19 6.56
C SER A 159 35.08 -14.92 6.93
N LEU A 160 34.72 -14.34 8.00
CA LEU A 160 35.56 -13.54 8.88
C LEU A 160 35.46 -14.12 10.27
#